data_a9302b90a7318ef6f2bfef80b53a9740
#
_entry.id   a9302b90a7318ef6f2bfef80b53a9740
#
_cell.length_a   1.000
_cell.length_b   1.000
_cell.length_c   1.000
_cell.angle_alpha   90.00
_cell.angle_beta   90.00
_cell.angle_gamma   90.00
#
_symmetry.space_group_name_H-M   'P 1'
#
loop_
_entity.id
_entity.type
_entity.pdbx_description
1 polymer ?
#
loop_
_entity_poly.entity_id
_entity_poly.type
_entity_poly.pdbx_seq_one_letter_code
_entity_poly.pdbx_strand_id
1 'polypeptide(L)'
;DIFARITKKENDSVYYIKDARVTTAGKLLGDEQEGIDYYFKIRKGKIIPGGKIITGFTNMFIADIPTPVALPFAYFPSAKAKPTGQSGFIFPSVGESNVRGYYIQNGGYYLSFSEFFDFRFTGDYYTNGSYGFQSSSQYYKRYKFKGNVNIRYENLIQEERGLPGYGKSTVFNVRWSHSKDTKSSPNSNFSASVNFGSSDYYQRSINQLNAANFLNNNLRSSSFYQIVFPDYRRVNIS
;
A
#
# COMPACT_ATOMS: atom_id res chain seq x y z
N ASP A 1 -0.32 15.97 12.95
CA ASP A 1 0.28 16.83 14.00
C ASP A 1 1.65 16.31 14.42
N ILE A 2 2.54 17.23 14.81
CA ILE A 2 3.91 16.92 15.25
C ILE A 2 4.14 17.63 16.58
N PHE A 3 4.49 16.83 17.59
CA PHE A 3 4.86 17.34 18.92
C PHE A 3 6.30 16.93 19.23
N ALA A 4 7.20 17.89 19.27
CA ALA A 4 8.61 17.64 19.55
C ALA A 4 9.01 18.21 20.92
N ARG A 5 9.76 17.43 21.71
CA ARG A 5 10.29 17.91 22.98
C ARG A 5 11.38 18.97 22.79
N ILE A 6 12.21 18.79 21.76
CA ILE A 6 13.28 19.71 21.42
C ILE A 6 13.21 20.02 19.92
N THR A 7 13.17 21.31 19.59
CA THR A 7 13.23 21.79 18.21
C THR A 7 14.37 22.80 18.10
N LYS A 8 15.28 22.57 17.13
CA LYS A 8 16.36 23.49 16.80
C LYS A 8 16.17 23.97 15.36
N LYS A 9 16.02 25.27 15.19
CA LYS A 9 16.02 25.91 13.87
C LYS A 9 17.47 26.10 13.41
N GLU A 10 17.83 25.63 12.24
CA GLU A 10 19.15 25.80 11.65
C GLU A 10 19.17 27.03 10.71
N ASN A 11 18.13 27.14 9.90
CA ASN A 11 17.89 28.27 9.00
C ASN A 11 16.38 28.39 8.73
N ASP A 12 15.96 29.33 7.89
CA ASP A 12 14.52 29.56 7.63
C ASP A 12 13.80 28.39 6.97
N SER A 13 14.55 27.38 6.48
CA SER A 13 14.01 26.26 5.72
C SER A 13 14.20 24.89 6.39
N VAL A 14 14.84 24.83 7.56
CA VAL A 14 15.17 23.54 8.19
C VAL A 14 15.04 23.58 9.70
N TYR A 15 14.28 22.62 10.24
CA TYR A 15 14.15 22.38 11.67
C TYR A 15 14.61 20.97 12.02
N TYR A 16 15.46 20.83 13.01
CA TYR A 16 15.78 19.55 13.62
C TYR A 16 14.89 19.33 14.82
N ILE A 17 14.35 18.10 14.91
CA ILE A 17 13.52 17.67 16.02
C ILE A 17 14.14 16.49 16.75
N LYS A 18 13.96 16.45 18.06
CA LYS A 18 14.38 15.34 18.90
C LYS A 18 13.26 14.95 19.84
N ASP A 19 13.08 13.63 20.02
CA ASP A 19 12.02 13.04 20.84
C ASP A 19 10.64 13.60 20.47
N ALA A 20 10.24 13.38 19.21
CA ALA A 20 8.98 13.86 18.69
C ALA A 20 7.95 12.73 18.54
N ARG A 21 6.68 13.12 18.63
CA ARG A 21 5.53 12.25 18.31
C ARG A 21 4.85 12.81 17.07
N VAL A 22 4.57 11.95 16.11
CA VAL A 22 3.84 12.28 14.89
C VAL A 22 2.60 11.41 14.79
N THR A 23 1.45 12.03 14.65
CA THR A 23 0.17 11.34 14.42
C THR A 23 -0.61 12.01 13.29
N THR A 24 -1.45 11.22 12.63
CA THR A 24 -2.47 11.72 11.70
C THR A 24 -3.86 11.73 12.34
N ALA A 25 -4.05 11.04 13.48
CA ALA A 25 -5.24 11.18 14.29
C ALA A 25 -5.28 12.59 14.89
N GLY A 26 -6.35 13.31 14.65
CA GLY A 26 -6.48 14.69 15.14
C GLY A 26 -6.45 14.76 16.67
N LYS A 27 -5.69 15.74 17.20
CA LYS A 27 -5.55 16.11 18.61
C LYS A 27 -4.94 15.07 19.57
N LEU A 28 -3.64 15.22 19.81
CA LEU A 28 -2.90 14.66 20.96
C LEU A 28 -2.97 15.55 22.21
N LEU A 29 -4.01 16.31 22.44
CA LEU A 29 -4.14 17.18 23.60
C LEU A 29 -5.55 17.10 24.20
N GLY A 30 -5.68 16.33 25.26
CA GLY A 30 -6.46 16.68 26.45
C GLY A 30 -7.97 16.75 26.35
N ASP A 31 -8.61 16.38 25.25
CA ASP A 31 -10.05 16.22 25.19
C ASP A 31 -10.40 14.74 24.96
N GLU A 32 -11.15 14.21 25.91
CA GLU A 32 -11.72 12.87 25.93
C GLU A 32 -12.46 12.59 24.61
N GLN A 33 -11.81 11.91 23.67
CA GLN A 33 -12.47 11.26 22.56
C GLN A 33 -11.99 9.82 22.47
N GLU A 34 -12.94 8.92 22.63
CA GLU A 34 -12.83 7.49 22.43
C GLU A 34 -12.28 7.18 21.04
N GLY A 35 -11.00 6.91 20.97
CA GLY A 35 -10.32 6.45 19.78
C GLY A 35 -8.97 5.85 20.16
N ILE A 36 -8.57 4.78 19.50
CA ILE A 36 -7.24 4.20 19.69
C ILE A 36 -6.22 5.22 19.18
N ASP A 37 -5.62 5.97 20.08
CA ASP A 37 -4.59 6.94 19.74
C ASP A 37 -3.33 6.20 19.32
N TYR A 38 -2.94 6.39 18.08
CA TYR A 38 -1.66 5.91 17.60
C TYR A 38 -0.74 7.06 17.22
N TYR A 39 0.55 6.88 17.50
CA TYR A 39 1.58 7.83 17.10
C TYR A 39 2.90 7.14 16.78
N PHE A 40 3.69 7.81 15.98
CA PHE A 40 5.08 7.45 15.73
C PHE A 40 6.01 8.25 16.63
N LYS A 41 6.79 7.55 17.45
CA LYS A 41 7.83 8.16 18.28
C LYS A 41 9.13 8.23 17.50
N ILE A 42 9.60 9.44 17.30
CA ILE A 42 10.80 9.76 16.50
C ILE A 42 11.92 10.18 17.45
N ARG A 43 13.05 9.50 17.40
CA ARG A 43 14.23 9.90 18.21
C ARG A 43 14.90 11.17 17.69
N LYS A 44 15.13 11.23 16.38
CA LYS A 44 15.73 12.40 15.69
C LYS A 44 15.06 12.54 14.32
N GLY A 45 14.79 13.77 13.91
CA GLY A 45 14.23 14.05 12.60
C GLY A 45 14.60 15.45 12.10
N LYS A 46 14.40 15.63 10.81
CA LYS A 46 14.59 16.89 10.09
C LYS A 46 13.30 17.24 9.38
N ILE A 47 12.77 18.42 9.66
CA ILE A 47 11.59 18.96 9.01
C ILE A 47 12.02 20.00 7.98
N ILE A 48 11.57 19.84 6.75
CA ILE A 48 11.71 20.81 5.68
C ILE A 48 10.31 21.37 5.40
N PRO A 49 10.02 22.61 5.80
CA PRO A 49 8.70 23.21 5.63
C PRO A 49 8.23 23.19 4.18
N GLY A 50 6.97 22.82 3.97
CA GLY A 50 6.40 22.72 2.63
C GLY A 50 6.84 21.52 1.80
N GLY A 51 7.73 20.67 2.31
CA GLY A 51 8.27 19.53 1.60
C GLY A 51 8.08 18.22 2.36
N LYS A 52 8.91 17.95 3.34
CA LYS A 52 9.05 16.59 3.89
C LYS A 52 9.59 16.60 5.31
N ILE A 53 9.27 15.51 6.01
CA ILE A 53 9.83 15.18 7.31
C ILE A 53 10.66 13.93 7.14
N ILE A 54 11.95 14.01 7.41
CA ILE A 54 12.88 12.88 7.35
C ILE A 54 13.19 12.50 8.78
N THR A 55 12.98 11.25 9.14
CA THR A 55 13.23 10.76 10.49
C THR A 55 14.25 9.65 10.49
N GLY A 56 15.02 9.56 11.57
CA GLY A 56 15.78 8.37 11.89
C GLY A 56 14.86 7.30 12.49
N PHE A 57 15.41 6.49 13.39
CA PHE A 57 14.69 5.38 14.00
C PHE A 57 13.36 5.83 14.64
N THR A 58 12.29 5.15 14.25
CA THR A 58 10.91 5.51 14.55
C THR A 58 10.12 4.27 14.91
N ASN A 59 9.44 4.28 16.05
CA ASN A 59 8.56 3.20 16.51
C ASN A 59 7.11 3.68 16.52
N MET A 60 6.19 2.80 16.17
CA MET A 60 4.76 3.02 16.31
C MET A 60 4.28 2.60 17.70
N PHE A 61 3.45 3.45 18.29
CA PHE A 61 2.76 3.21 19.56
C PHE A 61 1.25 3.30 19.34
N ILE A 62 0.50 2.46 20.05
CA ILE A 62 -0.96 2.49 20.13
C ILE A 62 -1.32 2.51 21.61
N ALA A 63 -2.07 3.52 22.05
CA ALA A 63 -2.44 3.71 23.45
C ALA A 63 -1.21 3.62 24.39
N ASP A 64 -0.11 4.26 24.01
CA ASP A 64 1.20 4.25 24.68
C ASP A 64 1.91 2.87 24.76
N ILE A 65 1.35 1.84 24.14
CA ILE A 65 1.96 0.50 24.06
C ILE A 65 2.81 0.43 22.78
N PRO A 66 4.09 0.04 22.87
CA PRO A 66 4.93 -0.11 21.70
C PRO A 66 4.47 -1.29 20.84
N THR A 67 4.30 -1.04 19.55
CA THR A 67 4.01 -2.10 18.57
C THR A 67 5.30 -2.66 17.97
N PRO A 68 5.28 -3.84 17.33
CA PRO A 68 6.43 -4.39 16.62
C PRO A 68 6.78 -3.58 15.34
N VAL A 69 6.02 -2.56 14.99
CA VAL A 69 6.27 -1.71 13.83
C VAL A 69 7.37 -0.70 14.18
N ALA A 70 8.58 -0.99 13.69
CA ALA A 70 9.74 -0.12 13.84
C ALA A 70 10.38 0.15 12.47
N LEU A 71 10.71 1.40 12.22
CA LEU A 71 11.33 1.84 10.98
C LEU A 71 12.73 2.40 11.30
N PRO A 72 13.80 1.91 10.64
CA PRO A 72 15.14 2.44 10.84
C PRO A 72 15.25 3.90 10.39
N PHE A 73 14.46 4.28 9.40
CA PHE A 73 14.22 5.64 8.94
C PHE A 73 12.82 5.74 8.32
N ALA A 74 12.22 6.92 8.38
CA ALA A 74 10.93 7.15 7.74
C ALA A 74 10.90 8.51 7.04
N TYR A 75 10.04 8.59 6.05
CA TYR A 75 9.84 9.74 5.21
C TYR A 75 8.37 10.07 5.19
N PHE A 76 8.00 11.18 5.79
CA PHE A 76 6.62 11.63 5.84
C PHE A 76 6.46 12.88 4.95
N PRO A 77 5.55 12.86 3.98
CA PRO A 77 5.24 14.07 3.20
C PRO A 77 4.58 15.12 4.10
N SER A 78 4.90 16.39 3.88
CA SER A 78 4.21 17.49 4.55
C SER A 78 2.78 17.61 4.01
N ALA A 79 1.83 17.99 4.86
CA ALA A 79 0.43 18.22 4.47
C ALA A 79 0.25 19.28 3.34
N LYS A 80 1.25 20.13 3.09
CA LYS A 80 1.28 21.10 1.99
C LYS A 80 1.97 20.59 0.72
N ALA A 81 2.41 19.34 0.71
CA ALA A 81 3.07 18.77 -0.45
C ALA A 81 2.08 18.57 -1.61
N LYS A 82 2.52 18.83 -2.85
CA LYS A 82 1.71 18.59 -4.04
C LYS A 82 1.32 17.12 -4.11
N PRO A 83 0.05 16.79 -4.44
CA PRO A 83 -0.48 15.42 -4.34
C PRO A 83 0.11 14.41 -5.34
N THR A 84 0.97 14.82 -6.24
CA THR A 84 1.51 13.97 -7.29
C THR A 84 3.02 13.75 -7.13
N GLY A 85 3.43 12.48 -7.10
CA GLY A 85 4.82 12.08 -7.28
C GLY A 85 5.73 12.18 -6.05
N GLN A 86 5.19 12.20 -4.82
CA GLN A 86 6.03 12.18 -3.62
C GLN A 86 6.01 10.81 -2.95
N SER A 87 7.21 10.25 -2.79
CA SER A 87 7.40 9.04 -1.99
C SER A 87 7.13 9.32 -0.52
N GLY A 88 6.60 8.33 0.20
CA GLY A 88 6.35 8.48 1.62
C GLY A 88 5.79 7.25 2.30
N PHE A 89 5.74 7.29 3.62
CA PHE A 89 5.16 6.27 4.44
C PHE A 89 3.63 6.32 4.38
N ILE A 90 2.99 5.16 4.26
CA ILE A 90 1.54 4.99 4.29
C ILE A 90 1.19 4.59 5.72
N PHE A 91 0.42 5.45 6.39
CA PHE A 91 -0.04 5.15 7.75
C PHE A 91 -1.01 3.99 7.74
N PRO A 92 -0.79 2.99 8.61
CA PRO A 92 -1.72 1.89 8.73
C PRO A 92 -3.04 2.34 9.37
N SER A 93 -4.10 1.65 9.05
CA SER A 93 -5.33 1.66 9.84
C SER A 93 -5.23 0.61 10.94
N VAL A 94 -5.75 0.95 12.12
CA VAL A 94 -5.83 0.04 13.26
C VAL A 94 -7.29 -0.16 13.64
N GLY A 95 -7.62 -1.34 14.12
CA GLY A 95 -8.98 -1.68 14.51
C GLY A 95 -9.07 -3.09 15.07
N GLU A 96 -10.29 -3.57 15.23
CA GLU A 96 -10.61 -4.87 15.77
C GLU A 96 -11.47 -5.68 14.82
N SER A 97 -11.23 -6.96 14.75
CA SER A 97 -11.98 -7.94 13.97
C SER A 97 -12.48 -9.04 14.91
N ASN A 98 -13.77 -9.34 14.89
CA ASN A 98 -14.36 -10.40 15.70
C ASN A 98 -13.76 -11.79 15.43
N VAL A 99 -13.14 -12.01 14.27
CA VAL A 99 -12.59 -13.31 13.85
C VAL A 99 -11.09 -13.38 14.07
N ARG A 100 -10.36 -12.25 13.97
CA ARG A 100 -8.88 -12.22 13.94
C ARG A 100 -8.25 -11.37 15.04
N GLY A 101 -9.07 -10.77 15.91
CA GLY A 101 -8.61 -9.87 16.97
C GLY A 101 -8.18 -8.51 16.43
N TYR A 102 -7.28 -7.84 17.11
CA TYR A 102 -6.79 -6.53 16.69
C TYR A 102 -5.93 -6.63 15.43
N TYR A 103 -6.01 -5.58 14.61
CA TYR A 103 -5.25 -5.54 13.38
C TYR A 103 -4.57 -4.18 13.14
N ILE A 104 -3.50 -4.28 12.37
CA ILE A 104 -2.82 -3.17 11.71
C ILE A 104 -2.85 -3.47 10.22
N GLN A 105 -3.55 -2.65 9.43
CA GLN A 105 -3.76 -2.89 8.00
C GLN A 105 -3.24 -1.74 7.14
N ASN A 106 -2.84 -2.10 5.90
CA ASN A 106 -2.45 -1.15 4.85
C ASN A 106 -1.29 -0.23 5.22
N GLY A 107 -0.49 -0.59 6.24
CA GLY A 107 0.73 0.11 6.58
C GLY A 107 1.82 -0.19 5.56
N GLY A 108 2.58 0.82 5.14
CA GLY A 108 3.60 0.57 4.12
C GLY A 108 4.32 1.79 3.59
N TYR A 109 4.78 1.65 2.36
CA TYR A 109 5.56 2.67 1.71
C TYR A 109 5.13 2.88 0.25
N TYR A 110 5.05 4.12 -0.16
CA TYR A 110 4.84 4.54 -1.54
C TYR A 110 6.13 5.14 -2.07
N LEU A 111 6.59 4.66 -3.22
CA LEU A 111 7.77 5.11 -3.93
C LEU A 111 7.36 5.64 -5.30
N SER A 112 7.58 6.90 -5.53
CA SER A 112 7.48 7.52 -6.85
C SER A 112 8.87 7.58 -7.45
N PHE A 113 9.18 6.66 -8.35
CA PHE A 113 10.49 6.62 -9.01
C PHE A 113 10.60 7.64 -10.15
N SER A 114 9.48 7.92 -10.80
CA SER A 114 9.42 8.89 -11.90
C SER A 114 7.97 9.32 -12.14
N GLU A 115 7.77 10.27 -13.04
CA GLU A 115 6.43 10.62 -13.53
C GLU A 115 5.70 9.47 -14.26
N PHE A 116 6.44 8.41 -14.60
CA PHE A 116 5.95 7.31 -15.41
C PHE A 116 5.81 5.99 -14.64
N PHE A 117 6.36 5.90 -13.44
CA PHE A 117 6.41 4.65 -12.67
C PHE A 117 6.32 4.92 -11.17
N ASP A 118 5.39 4.27 -10.53
CA ASP A 118 5.25 4.23 -9.08
C ASP A 118 5.24 2.81 -8.52
N PHE A 119 5.49 2.71 -7.24
CA PHE A 119 5.47 1.45 -6.52
C PHE A 119 4.92 1.67 -5.12
N ARG A 120 3.97 0.84 -4.72
CA ARG A 120 3.40 0.82 -3.37
C ARG A 120 3.56 -0.58 -2.80
N PHE A 121 4.08 -0.63 -1.58
CA PHE A 121 4.14 -1.86 -0.80
C PHE A 121 3.41 -1.64 0.52
N THR A 122 2.45 -2.51 0.85
CA THR A 122 1.69 -2.44 2.10
C THR A 122 1.63 -3.81 2.75
N GLY A 123 1.50 -3.81 4.09
CA GLY A 123 1.37 -5.01 4.89
C GLY A 123 0.20 -4.92 5.86
N ASP A 124 -0.32 -6.09 6.20
CA ASP A 124 -1.38 -6.30 7.17
C ASP A 124 -0.89 -7.31 8.21
N TYR A 125 -1.25 -7.07 9.48
CA TYR A 125 -0.96 -7.98 10.57
C TYR A 125 -2.13 -8.05 11.53
N TYR A 126 -2.42 -9.24 12.02
CA TYR A 126 -3.50 -9.55 12.94
C TYR A 126 -2.97 -10.28 14.18
N THR A 127 -3.57 -10.06 15.34
CA THR A 127 -3.12 -10.65 16.59
C THR A 127 -3.26 -12.19 16.65
N ASN A 128 -4.16 -12.78 15.85
CA ASN A 128 -4.23 -14.24 15.69
C ASN A 128 -3.04 -14.84 14.90
N GLY A 129 -2.10 -14.00 14.44
CA GLY A 129 -0.94 -14.40 13.65
C GLY A 129 -1.17 -14.44 12.13
N SER A 130 -2.34 -14.05 11.63
CA SER A 130 -2.55 -13.85 10.20
C SER A 130 -1.80 -12.61 9.73
N TYR A 131 -1.25 -12.66 8.52
CA TYR A 131 -0.58 -11.52 7.90
C TYR A 131 -0.75 -11.52 6.38
N GLY A 132 -0.61 -10.35 5.80
CA GLY A 132 -0.68 -10.17 4.36
C GLY A 132 0.30 -9.13 3.86
N PHE A 133 0.71 -9.26 2.59
CA PHE A 133 1.49 -8.26 1.89
C PHE A 133 0.86 -7.95 0.55
N GLN A 134 0.86 -6.70 0.19
CA GLN A 134 0.42 -6.23 -1.12
C GLN A 134 1.48 -5.35 -1.76
N SER A 135 1.81 -5.67 -3.00
CA SER A 135 2.64 -4.84 -3.85
C SER A 135 1.81 -4.37 -5.03
N SER A 136 1.79 -3.08 -5.29
CA SER A 136 1.12 -2.50 -6.45
C SER A 136 2.01 -1.50 -7.15
N SER A 137 1.98 -1.51 -8.46
CA SER A 137 2.75 -0.61 -9.31
C SER A 137 1.91 -0.16 -10.48
N GLN A 138 2.00 1.10 -10.81
CA GLN A 138 1.43 1.67 -12.02
C GLN A 138 2.56 2.20 -12.90
N TYR A 139 2.45 1.95 -14.18
CA TYR A 139 3.36 2.50 -15.16
C TYR A 139 2.59 3.11 -16.33
N TYR A 140 3.02 4.29 -16.72
CA TYR A 140 2.36 5.07 -17.74
C TYR A 140 3.37 5.86 -18.55
N LYS A 141 3.30 5.75 -19.86
CA LYS A 141 4.04 6.62 -20.77
C LYS A 141 3.08 7.22 -21.79
N ARG A 142 2.88 8.54 -21.69
CA ARG A 142 1.94 9.27 -22.54
C ARG A 142 2.16 8.93 -24.00
N TYR A 143 1.06 8.64 -24.72
CA TYR A 143 1.03 8.22 -26.11
C TYR A 143 1.78 6.93 -26.44
N LYS A 144 2.17 6.13 -25.47
CA LYS A 144 2.87 4.85 -25.71
C LYS A 144 2.15 3.67 -25.09
N PHE A 145 2.06 3.65 -23.78
CA PHE A 145 1.45 2.53 -23.06
C PHE A 145 1.05 2.91 -21.64
N LYS A 146 0.17 2.13 -21.08
CA LYS A 146 -0.20 2.15 -19.66
C LYS A 146 -0.38 0.72 -19.15
N GLY A 147 -0.13 0.54 -17.86
CA GLY A 147 -0.39 -0.73 -17.21
C GLY A 147 -0.29 -0.64 -15.71
N ASN A 148 -0.74 -1.69 -15.06
CA ASN A 148 -0.63 -1.86 -13.63
C ASN A 148 -0.29 -3.31 -13.28
N VAL A 149 0.41 -3.48 -12.18
CA VAL A 149 0.68 -4.78 -11.56
C VAL A 149 0.19 -4.73 -10.13
N ASN A 150 -0.49 -5.76 -9.68
CA ASN A 150 -0.89 -5.92 -8.29
C ASN A 150 -0.60 -7.35 -7.87
N ILE A 151 0.17 -7.52 -6.81
CA ILE A 151 0.53 -8.80 -6.23
C ILE A 151 0.07 -8.80 -4.79
N ARG A 152 -0.69 -9.80 -4.40
CA ARG A 152 -1.12 -10.01 -3.03
C ARG A 152 -0.75 -11.39 -2.55
N TYR A 153 -0.26 -11.46 -1.33
CA TYR A 153 0.05 -12.68 -0.61
C TYR A 153 -0.51 -12.60 0.80
N GLU A 154 -1.19 -13.63 1.25
CA GLU A 154 -1.77 -13.71 2.59
C GLU A 154 -1.52 -15.08 3.21
N ASN A 155 -1.15 -15.08 4.48
CA ASN A 155 -1.11 -16.25 5.32
C ASN A 155 -2.19 -16.09 6.40
N LEU A 156 -3.19 -16.94 6.35
CA LEU A 156 -4.39 -16.84 7.14
C LEU A 156 -4.42 -17.93 8.18
N ILE A 157 -4.68 -17.56 9.41
CA ILE A 157 -4.91 -18.49 10.53
C ILE A 157 -6.40 -18.45 10.83
N GLN A 158 -7.01 -19.64 10.80
CA GLN A 158 -8.38 -19.86 11.22
C GLN A 158 -8.31 -20.46 12.61
N GLU A 159 -9.06 -19.89 13.55
CA GLU A 159 -9.13 -20.29 14.93
C GLU A 159 -7.80 -20.21 15.72
N GLU A 160 -7.86 -20.33 17.03
CA GLU A 160 -6.68 -20.34 17.89
C GLU A 160 -5.99 -21.70 17.90
N ARG A 161 -4.69 -21.67 18.12
CA ARG A 161 -3.86 -22.87 18.20
C ARG A 161 -4.33 -23.77 19.35
N GLY A 162 -4.71 -25.01 19.03
CA GLY A 162 -5.19 -25.99 20.03
C GLY A 162 -6.71 -26.16 20.01
N LEU A 163 -7.46 -25.38 19.26
CA LEU A 163 -8.90 -25.59 19.06
C LEU A 163 -9.20 -26.51 17.88
N PRO A 164 -10.32 -27.28 17.93
CA PRO A 164 -10.82 -28.03 16.78
C PRO A 164 -11.22 -27.05 15.69
N GLY A 165 -10.54 -27.05 14.56
CA GLY A 165 -10.76 -26.07 13.50
C GLY A 165 -9.54 -25.20 13.21
N TYR A 166 -8.47 -25.31 14.00
CA TYR A 166 -7.22 -24.64 13.69
C TYR A 166 -6.72 -25.05 12.31
N GLY A 167 -6.50 -24.06 11.46
CA GLY A 167 -5.96 -24.26 10.13
C GLY A 167 -5.13 -23.08 9.67
N LYS A 168 -4.15 -23.37 8.84
CA LYS A 168 -3.40 -22.36 8.09
C LYS A 168 -3.76 -22.44 6.63
N SER A 169 -4.01 -21.31 6.02
CA SER A 169 -4.28 -21.19 4.59
C SER A 169 -3.39 -20.11 4.00
N THR A 170 -2.76 -20.42 2.90
CA THR A 170 -1.96 -19.43 2.16
C THR A 170 -2.65 -19.16 0.84
N VAL A 171 -2.95 -17.89 0.57
CA VAL A 171 -3.53 -17.46 -0.69
C VAL A 171 -2.69 -16.35 -1.31
N PHE A 172 -2.64 -16.36 -2.63
CA PHE A 172 -1.97 -15.32 -3.39
C PHE A 172 -2.73 -14.98 -4.66
N ASN A 173 -2.52 -13.78 -5.16
CA ASN A 173 -3.08 -13.33 -6.43
C ASN A 173 -2.12 -12.35 -7.11
N VAL A 174 -1.95 -12.53 -8.41
CA VAL A 174 -1.19 -11.65 -9.30
C VAL A 174 -2.13 -11.14 -10.37
N ARG A 175 -2.31 -9.83 -10.44
CA ARG A 175 -3.05 -9.16 -11.50
C ARG A 175 -2.12 -8.24 -12.26
N TRP A 176 -2.12 -8.37 -13.55
CA TRP A 176 -1.39 -7.49 -14.44
C TRP A 176 -2.30 -7.06 -15.59
N SER A 177 -2.31 -5.78 -15.86
CA SER A 177 -2.93 -5.25 -17.06
C SER A 177 -1.96 -4.39 -17.83
N HIS A 178 -2.00 -4.50 -19.14
CA HIS A 178 -1.20 -3.70 -20.06
C HIS A 178 -2.04 -3.29 -21.27
N SER A 179 -1.89 -2.04 -21.70
CA SER A 179 -2.53 -1.54 -22.90
C SER A 179 -1.58 -0.59 -23.63
N LYS A 180 -1.35 -0.86 -24.90
CA LYS A 180 -0.61 0.00 -25.80
C LYS A 180 -1.55 1.10 -26.32
N ASP A 181 -1.05 2.33 -26.40
CA ASP A 181 -1.80 3.44 -26.98
C ASP A 181 -1.74 3.36 -28.52
N THR A 182 -2.89 3.44 -29.17
CA THR A 182 -3.00 3.42 -30.64
C THR A 182 -2.25 4.55 -31.31
N LYS A 183 -2.04 5.67 -30.60
CA LYS A 183 -1.23 6.80 -31.11
C LYS A 183 0.24 6.48 -31.23
N SER A 184 0.76 5.48 -30.50
CA SER A 184 2.17 5.10 -30.59
C SER A 184 2.50 4.32 -31.87
N SER A 185 1.52 3.62 -32.41
CA SER A 185 1.65 2.81 -33.59
C SER A 185 0.26 2.52 -34.15
N PRO A 186 -0.19 3.29 -35.15
CA PRO A 186 -1.53 3.10 -35.73
C PRO A 186 -1.77 1.70 -36.30
N ASN A 187 -0.68 1.05 -36.71
CA ASN A 187 -0.74 -0.27 -37.36
C ASN A 187 -0.64 -1.45 -36.38
N SER A 188 -0.46 -1.21 -35.08
CA SER A 188 -0.41 -2.30 -34.11
C SER A 188 -1.06 -1.92 -32.80
N ASN A 189 -1.89 -2.82 -32.28
CA ASN A 189 -2.52 -2.70 -30.98
C ASN A 189 -2.22 -3.92 -30.12
N PHE A 190 -1.88 -3.69 -28.85
CA PHE A 190 -1.62 -4.75 -27.88
C PHE A 190 -2.32 -4.44 -26.55
N SER A 191 -3.07 -5.39 -26.06
CA SER A 191 -3.62 -5.37 -24.70
C SER A 191 -3.53 -6.74 -24.06
N ALA A 192 -3.22 -6.76 -22.77
CA ALA A 192 -3.15 -7.96 -21.98
C ALA A 192 -3.78 -7.74 -20.60
N SER A 193 -4.49 -8.74 -20.12
CA SER A 193 -5.03 -8.82 -18.77
C SER A 193 -4.76 -10.19 -18.21
N VAL A 194 -3.96 -10.25 -17.16
CA VAL A 194 -3.59 -11.49 -16.47
C VAL A 194 -4.16 -11.43 -15.06
N ASN A 195 -4.86 -12.48 -14.67
CA ASN A 195 -5.34 -12.70 -13.31
C ASN A 195 -5.02 -14.14 -12.93
N PHE A 196 -3.99 -14.31 -12.12
CA PHE A 196 -3.44 -15.59 -11.72
C PHE A 196 -3.32 -15.66 -10.19
N GLY A 197 -3.62 -16.80 -9.58
CA GLY A 197 -3.53 -16.94 -8.14
C GLY A 197 -4.03 -18.27 -7.62
N SER A 198 -4.18 -18.36 -6.32
CA SER A 198 -4.79 -19.51 -5.64
C SER A 198 -6.24 -19.67 -6.07
N SER A 199 -6.68 -20.91 -6.27
CA SER A 199 -8.05 -21.24 -6.71
C SER A 199 -9.13 -20.70 -5.78
N ASP A 200 -8.83 -20.55 -4.52
CA ASP A 200 -9.72 -20.09 -3.45
C ASP A 200 -9.45 -18.64 -2.98
N TYR A 201 -8.63 -17.89 -3.74
CA TYR A 201 -8.24 -16.54 -3.37
C TYR A 201 -9.43 -15.63 -3.08
N TYR A 202 -10.41 -15.58 -3.96
CA TYR A 202 -11.56 -14.70 -3.80
C TYR A 202 -12.52 -15.10 -2.67
N GLN A 203 -12.44 -16.34 -2.21
CA GLN A 203 -13.26 -16.84 -1.09
C GLN A 203 -12.57 -16.60 0.27
N ARG A 204 -11.25 -16.61 0.32
CA ARG A 204 -10.49 -16.61 1.59
C ARG A 204 -9.78 -15.30 1.90
N SER A 205 -9.48 -14.48 0.89
CA SER A 205 -8.73 -13.25 1.09
C SER A 205 -9.43 -12.28 2.06
N ILE A 206 -8.66 -11.71 2.96
CA ILE A 206 -9.14 -10.81 4.03
C ILE A 206 -9.78 -9.53 3.45
N ASN A 207 -9.25 -9.02 2.36
CA ASN A 207 -9.65 -7.73 1.79
C ASN A 207 -10.65 -7.86 0.62
N GLN A 208 -11.30 -9.02 0.48
CA GLN A 208 -12.34 -9.20 -0.53
C GLN A 208 -13.70 -8.71 -0.01
N LEU A 209 -14.03 -7.48 -0.34
CA LEU A 209 -15.32 -6.87 -0.01
C LEU A 209 -16.37 -7.04 -1.12
N ASN A 210 -15.99 -7.65 -2.26
CA ASN A 210 -16.89 -7.77 -3.41
C ASN A 210 -17.55 -9.13 -3.46
N ALA A 211 -18.86 -9.16 -3.12
CA ALA A 211 -19.66 -10.37 -3.13
C ALA A 211 -19.70 -11.09 -4.49
N ALA A 212 -19.64 -10.36 -5.60
CA ALA A 212 -19.61 -10.94 -6.93
C ALA A 212 -18.32 -11.75 -7.18
N ASN A 213 -17.18 -11.27 -6.73
CA ASN A 213 -15.91 -12.00 -6.84
C ASN A 213 -15.89 -13.23 -5.93
N PHE A 214 -16.44 -13.13 -4.72
CA PHE A 214 -16.57 -14.24 -3.80
C PHE A 214 -17.42 -15.39 -4.39
N LEU A 215 -18.54 -15.06 -5.02
CA LEU A 215 -19.45 -16.05 -5.62
C LEU A 215 -18.87 -16.68 -6.88
N ASN A 216 -18.21 -15.91 -7.72
CA ASN A 216 -17.73 -16.39 -9.02
C ASN A 216 -16.33 -17.02 -8.98
N ASN A 217 -15.49 -16.63 -8.03
CA ASN A 217 -14.10 -17.11 -7.83
C ASN A 217 -13.37 -17.45 -9.14
N ASN A 218 -13.41 -16.54 -10.11
CA ASN A 218 -12.93 -16.79 -11.47
C ASN A 218 -11.60 -16.08 -11.73
N LEU A 219 -10.59 -16.86 -12.05
CA LEU A 219 -9.28 -16.40 -12.49
C LEU A 219 -9.22 -16.48 -14.02
N ARG A 220 -9.36 -15.35 -14.69
CA ARG A 220 -9.34 -15.28 -16.17
C ARG A 220 -8.21 -14.40 -16.65
N SER A 221 -7.45 -14.90 -17.63
CA SER A 221 -6.42 -14.14 -18.33
C SER A 221 -6.73 -14.09 -19.82
N SER A 222 -6.41 -12.97 -20.44
CA SER A 222 -6.60 -12.76 -21.87
C SER A 222 -5.51 -11.84 -22.42
N SER A 223 -5.12 -12.08 -23.66
CA SER A 223 -4.22 -11.21 -24.40
C SER A 223 -4.76 -10.99 -25.81
N PHE A 224 -4.60 -9.79 -26.31
CA PHE A 224 -5.03 -9.43 -27.66
C PHE A 224 -3.91 -8.67 -28.36
N TYR A 225 -3.55 -9.14 -29.54
CA TYR A 225 -2.59 -8.49 -30.40
C TYR A 225 -3.15 -8.35 -31.82
N GLN A 226 -3.10 -7.15 -32.37
CA GLN A 226 -3.55 -6.84 -33.70
C GLN A 226 -2.46 -6.11 -34.49
N ILE A 227 -2.19 -6.56 -35.70
CA ILE A 227 -1.35 -5.87 -36.68
C ILE A 227 -2.18 -5.59 -37.94
N VAL A 228 -2.05 -4.40 -38.45
CA VAL A 228 -2.60 -4.00 -39.74
C VAL A 228 -1.43 -3.73 -40.70
N PHE A 229 -1.31 -4.55 -41.72
CA PHE A 229 -0.30 -4.37 -42.76
C PHE A 229 -0.77 -3.33 -43.79
N PRO A 230 0.16 -2.60 -44.42
CA PRO A 230 -0.19 -1.53 -45.41
C PRO A 230 -1.08 -2.04 -46.57
N ASP A 231 -0.98 -3.31 -46.95
CA ASP A 231 -1.73 -3.90 -48.05
C ASP A 231 -3.08 -4.52 -47.60
N TYR A 232 -3.79 -3.89 -46.67
CA TYR A 232 -5.13 -4.27 -46.20
C TYR A 232 -5.23 -5.66 -45.53
N ARG A 233 -4.13 -6.28 -45.15
CA ARG A 233 -4.15 -7.51 -44.39
C ARG A 233 -4.19 -7.20 -42.90
N ARG A 234 -5.17 -7.76 -42.21
CA ARG A 234 -5.32 -7.61 -40.77
C ARG A 234 -5.13 -8.98 -40.11
N VAL A 235 -4.23 -9.07 -39.12
CA VAL A 235 -4.01 -10.27 -38.31
C VAL A 235 -4.40 -9.98 -36.87
N ASN A 236 -5.30 -10.78 -36.32
CA ASN A 236 -5.72 -10.72 -34.93
C ASN A 236 -5.29 -12.02 -34.24
N ILE A 237 -4.70 -11.92 -33.07
CA ILE A 237 -4.32 -13.03 -32.19
C ILE A 237 -4.96 -12.75 -30.84
N SER A 238 -5.80 -13.67 -30.38
CA SER A 238 -6.52 -13.59 -29.10
C SER A 238 -6.18 -14.77 -28.20
#